data_059e955e6eb87c769749ee3e7406274b
#
_entry.id   059e955e6eb87c769749ee3e7406274b
#
_cell.length_a   1.000
_cell.length_b   1.000
_cell.length_c   1.000
_cell.angle_alpha   90.00
_cell.angle_beta   90.00
_cell.angle_gamma   90.00
#
_symmetry.space_group_name_H-M   'P 1'
#
loop_
_entity.id
_entity.type
_entity.pdbx_description
1 polymer ?
#
loop_
_entity_poly.entity_id
_entity_poly.type
_entity_poly.pdbx_seq_one_letter_code
_entity_poly.pdbx_strand_id
1 'polypeptide(L)'
;ILEDSPFKHVAEVLASILLIINLALIINATLNALQGIYLSFQFARNISIRPFIQVLKIGLFFISGILVLSLLLDKSPLYFLSGLGALTAILLLIFKDVLLGFVAGIQLIANRMVAPGDWIEVPQYGADGDVTDITLTTVKVQNWDKTITTIPTYALILSLIHI
;
A
#
# COMPACT_ATOMS: atom_id res chain seq x y z
N ILE A 1 -10.14 3.03 50.81
CA ILE A 1 -8.66 3.11 50.93
C ILE A 1 -7.99 1.94 50.19
N LEU A 2 -8.73 0.91 49.71
CA LEU A 2 -8.19 -0.23 48.94
C LEU A 2 -8.49 -0.12 47.41
N GLU A 3 -9.16 0.94 46.96
CA GLU A 3 -9.60 1.06 45.57
C GLU A 3 -8.53 1.54 44.60
N ASP A 4 -7.48 2.22 45.06
CA ASP A 4 -6.41 2.82 44.23
C ASP A 4 -5.01 2.24 44.55
N SER A 5 -4.91 0.95 44.77
CA SER A 5 -3.57 0.38 44.95
C SER A 5 -2.84 0.24 43.63
N PRO A 6 -1.54 0.58 43.53
CA PRO A 6 -0.74 0.43 42.31
C PRO A 6 -0.75 -1.00 41.78
N PHE A 7 -1.00 -1.98 42.64
CA PHE A 7 -1.14 -3.37 42.30
C PHE A 7 -2.41 -3.65 41.45
N LYS A 8 -3.53 -3.00 41.77
CA LYS A 8 -4.80 -3.13 41.01
C LYS A 8 -4.61 -2.63 39.57
N HIS A 9 -4.00 -1.44 39.42
CA HIS A 9 -3.72 -0.88 38.10
C HIS A 9 -2.84 -1.79 37.27
N VAL A 10 -1.75 -2.33 37.82
CA VAL A 10 -0.88 -3.26 37.11
C VAL A 10 -1.63 -4.53 36.72
N ALA A 11 -2.47 -5.07 37.62
CA ALA A 11 -3.27 -6.25 37.34
C ALA A 11 -4.31 -5.99 36.19
N GLU A 12 -4.94 -4.82 36.18
CA GLU A 12 -5.89 -4.43 35.12
C GLU A 12 -5.19 -4.27 33.76
N VAL A 13 -4.02 -3.64 33.73
CA VAL A 13 -3.21 -3.51 32.51
C VAL A 13 -2.79 -4.87 31.98
N LEU A 14 -2.27 -5.74 32.84
CA LEU A 14 -1.90 -7.10 32.46
C LEU A 14 -3.09 -7.93 31.93
N ALA A 15 -4.23 -7.85 32.62
CA ALA A 15 -5.44 -8.52 32.17
C ALA A 15 -5.88 -8.01 30.80
N SER A 16 -5.86 -6.69 30.59
CA SER A 16 -6.21 -6.06 29.32
C SER A 16 -5.25 -6.48 28.19
N ILE A 17 -3.97 -6.53 28.43
CA ILE A 17 -2.96 -7.00 27.47
C ILE A 17 -3.24 -8.48 27.10
N LEU A 18 -3.49 -9.32 28.09
CA LEU A 18 -3.82 -10.73 27.84
C LEU A 18 -5.11 -10.88 27.02
N LEU A 19 -6.12 -10.06 27.28
CA LEU A 19 -7.36 -10.04 26.48
C LEU A 19 -7.10 -9.65 25.03
N ILE A 20 -6.31 -8.59 24.78
CA ILE A 20 -5.98 -8.16 23.42
C ILE A 20 -5.21 -9.25 22.68
N ILE A 21 -4.21 -9.87 23.32
CA ILE A 21 -3.44 -10.94 22.71
C ILE A 21 -4.32 -12.15 22.40
N ASN A 22 -5.17 -12.58 23.34
CA ASN A 22 -6.09 -13.70 23.12
C ASN A 22 -7.08 -13.40 21.97
N LEU A 23 -7.64 -12.20 21.94
CA LEU A 23 -8.53 -11.79 20.85
C LEU A 23 -7.83 -11.82 19.50
N ALA A 24 -6.60 -11.29 19.42
CA ALA A 24 -5.80 -11.33 18.21
C ALA A 24 -5.50 -12.77 17.75
N LEU A 25 -5.19 -13.68 18.69
CA LEU A 25 -4.96 -15.09 18.39
C LEU A 25 -6.24 -15.80 17.90
N ILE A 26 -7.39 -15.49 18.49
CA ILE A 26 -8.68 -16.03 18.05
C ILE A 26 -9.00 -15.58 16.64
N ILE A 27 -8.84 -14.28 16.35
CA ILE A 27 -9.07 -13.74 14.99
C ILE A 27 -8.08 -14.37 14.00
N ASN A 28 -6.80 -14.49 14.35
CA ASN A 28 -5.81 -15.14 13.50
C ASN A 28 -6.15 -16.62 13.25
N ALA A 29 -6.61 -17.36 14.25
CA ALA A 29 -7.06 -18.74 14.10
C ALA A 29 -8.30 -18.85 13.19
N THR A 30 -9.23 -17.90 13.32
CA THR A 30 -10.42 -17.81 12.45
C THR A 30 -10.03 -17.55 11.00
N LEU A 31 -9.09 -16.61 10.75
CA LEU A 31 -8.56 -16.35 9.41
C LEU A 31 -7.89 -17.59 8.81
N ASN A 32 -7.14 -18.35 9.62
CA ASN A 32 -6.55 -19.62 9.17
C ASN A 32 -7.62 -20.67 8.82
N ALA A 33 -8.66 -20.78 9.63
CA ALA A 33 -9.77 -21.71 9.38
C ALA A 33 -10.51 -21.34 8.09
N LEU A 34 -10.82 -20.05 7.89
CA LEU A 34 -11.43 -19.56 6.65
C LEU A 34 -10.56 -19.85 5.42
N GLN A 35 -9.26 -19.64 5.54
CA GLN A 35 -8.30 -19.98 4.47
C GLN A 35 -8.32 -21.49 4.17
N GLY A 36 -8.34 -22.33 5.21
CA GLY A 36 -8.43 -23.79 5.07
C GLY A 36 -9.71 -24.22 4.37
N ILE A 37 -10.86 -23.67 4.79
CA ILE A 37 -12.16 -23.93 4.14
C ILE A 37 -12.14 -23.49 2.67
N TYR A 38 -11.64 -22.29 2.37
CA TYR A 38 -11.56 -21.82 0.99
C TYR A 38 -10.72 -22.76 0.11
N LEU A 39 -9.57 -23.22 0.62
CA LEU A 39 -8.66 -24.11 -0.13
C LEU A 39 -9.28 -25.51 -0.38
N SER A 40 -10.34 -25.92 0.33
CA SER A 40 -11.06 -27.16 0.07
C SER A 40 -11.99 -27.09 -1.15
N PHE A 41 -12.32 -25.91 -1.64
CA PHE A 41 -13.14 -25.73 -2.84
C PHE A 41 -12.31 -25.84 -4.12
N GLN A 42 -12.86 -26.48 -5.14
CA GLN A 42 -12.20 -26.64 -6.45
C GLN A 42 -11.90 -25.30 -7.13
N PHE A 43 -12.65 -24.25 -6.85
CA PHE A 43 -12.44 -22.89 -7.36
C PHE A 43 -11.15 -22.24 -6.86
N ALA A 44 -10.62 -22.68 -5.73
CA ALA A 44 -9.39 -22.13 -5.12
C ALA A 44 -8.13 -22.42 -5.93
N ARG A 45 -8.18 -23.31 -6.93
CA ARG A 45 -7.03 -23.64 -7.79
C ARG A 45 -6.57 -22.47 -8.66
N ASN A 46 -7.47 -21.57 -9.02
CA ASN A 46 -7.17 -20.47 -9.97
C ASN A 46 -6.89 -19.11 -9.28
N ILE A 47 -7.32 -18.92 -8.03
CA ILE A 47 -7.16 -17.66 -7.31
C ILE A 47 -6.59 -17.93 -5.92
N SER A 48 -5.35 -17.53 -5.67
CA SER A 48 -4.73 -17.63 -4.35
C SER A 48 -5.21 -16.50 -3.44
N ILE A 49 -5.93 -16.84 -2.37
CA ILE A 49 -6.32 -15.86 -1.33
C ILE A 49 -5.24 -15.66 -0.26
N ARG A 50 -4.15 -16.43 -0.29
CA ARG A 50 -3.07 -16.37 0.71
C ARG A 50 -2.51 -14.95 0.92
N PRO A 51 -2.20 -14.16 -0.15
CA PRO A 51 -1.69 -12.80 0.05
C PRO A 51 -2.67 -11.89 0.78
N PHE A 52 -3.97 -12.00 0.49
CA PHE A 52 -5.01 -11.20 1.14
C PHE A 52 -5.12 -11.52 2.64
N ILE A 53 -5.12 -12.80 2.99
CA ILE A 53 -5.13 -13.24 4.40
C ILE A 53 -3.86 -12.78 5.11
N GLN A 54 -2.71 -12.80 4.45
CA GLN A 54 -1.45 -12.29 5.01
C GLN A 54 -1.51 -10.79 5.34
N VAL A 55 -2.05 -9.97 4.43
CA VAL A 55 -2.25 -8.54 4.66
C VAL A 55 -3.18 -8.28 5.84
N LEU A 56 -4.30 -9.03 5.93
CA LEU A 56 -5.22 -8.92 7.06
C LEU A 56 -4.55 -9.28 8.40
N LYS A 57 -3.70 -10.32 8.43
CA LYS A 57 -2.94 -10.68 9.63
C LYS A 57 -1.91 -9.61 10.02
N ILE A 58 -1.20 -9.04 9.05
CA ILE A 58 -0.27 -7.94 9.32
C ILE A 58 -1.03 -6.77 9.95
N GLY A 59 -2.17 -6.37 9.38
CA GLY A 59 -3.03 -5.33 9.94
C GLY A 59 -3.53 -5.66 11.36
N LEU A 60 -3.98 -6.90 11.59
CA LEU A 60 -4.42 -7.37 12.90
C LEU A 60 -3.32 -7.25 13.95
N PHE A 61 -2.13 -7.78 13.68
CA PHE A 61 -1.01 -7.72 14.62
C PHE A 61 -0.47 -6.31 14.82
N PHE A 62 -0.50 -5.48 13.78
CA PHE A 62 -0.12 -4.07 13.87
C PHE A 62 -1.05 -3.29 14.81
N ILE A 63 -2.38 -3.43 14.62
CA ILE A 63 -3.38 -2.80 15.50
C ILE A 63 -3.26 -3.32 16.93
N SER A 64 -3.13 -4.64 17.11
CA SER A 64 -2.96 -5.25 18.42
C SER A 64 -1.69 -4.73 19.11
N GLY A 65 -0.60 -4.56 18.37
CA GLY A 65 0.64 -3.99 18.89
C GLY A 65 0.48 -2.54 19.37
N ILE A 66 -0.24 -1.70 18.61
CA ILE A 66 -0.56 -0.32 19.03
C ILE A 66 -1.40 -0.32 20.32
N LEU A 67 -2.41 -1.19 20.42
CA LEU A 67 -3.25 -1.28 21.61
C LEU A 67 -2.45 -1.71 22.85
N VAL A 68 -1.58 -2.70 22.71
CA VAL A 68 -0.69 -3.15 23.81
C VAL A 68 0.27 -2.04 24.20
N LEU A 69 0.89 -1.35 23.24
CA LEU A 69 1.80 -0.24 23.48
C LEU A 69 1.10 0.93 24.17
N SER A 70 -0.14 1.19 23.79
CA SER A 70 -1.01 2.20 24.40
C SER A 70 -1.23 1.93 25.89
N LEU A 71 -1.52 0.68 26.26
CA LEU A 71 -1.70 0.28 27.65
C LEU A 71 -0.38 0.35 28.46
N LEU A 72 0.74 -0.08 27.87
CA LEU A 72 2.04 -0.06 28.52
C LEU A 72 2.55 1.35 28.81
N LEU A 73 2.24 2.31 27.93
CA LEU A 73 2.71 3.70 28.06
C LEU A 73 1.65 4.65 28.65
N ASP A 74 0.52 4.11 29.06
CA ASP A 74 -0.62 4.89 29.56
C ASP A 74 -0.98 6.07 28.65
N LYS A 75 -1.03 5.80 27.33
CA LYS A 75 -1.40 6.77 26.29
C LYS A 75 -2.56 6.23 25.48
N SER A 76 -3.37 7.14 24.94
CA SER A 76 -4.47 6.72 24.07
C SER A 76 -3.93 6.08 22.76
N PRO A 77 -4.59 5.06 22.20
CA PRO A 77 -4.22 4.50 20.91
C PRO A 77 -4.17 5.56 19.80
N LEU A 78 -5.02 6.58 19.91
CA LEU A 78 -5.09 7.68 18.94
C LEU A 78 -3.81 8.53 18.93
N TYR A 79 -3.09 8.61 20.06
CA TYR A 79 -1.79 9.29 20.13
C TYR A 79 -0.77 8.66 19.19
N PHE A 80 -0.71 7.34 19.16
CA PHE A 80 0.20 6.60 18.26
C PHE A 80 -0.27 6.67 16.80
N LEU A 81 -1.58 6.55 16.57
CA LEU A 81 -2.15 6.64 15.22
C LEU A 81 -1.95 8.04 14.62
N SER A 82 -2.09 9.10 15.39
CA SER A 82 -1.86 10.48 14.90
C SER A 82 -0.39 10.71 14.55
N GLY A 83 0.55 10.21 15.36
CA GLY A 83 1.98 10.27 15.05
C GLY A 83 2.34 9.50 13.77
N LEU A 84 1.81 8.28 13.62
CA LEU A 84 1.97 7.49 12.41
C LEU A 84 1.30 8.13 11.19
N GLY A 85 0.13 8.77 11.37
CA GLY A 85 -0.57 9.51 10.33
C GLY A 85 0.25 10.68 9.81
N ALA A 86 0.86 11.46 10.71
CA ALA A 86 1.74 12.56 10.33
C ALA A 86 2.98 12.07 9.54
N LEU A 87 3.62 10.99 10.01
CA LEU A 87 4.75 10.39 9.30
C LEU A 87 4.32 9.87 7.92
N THR A 88 3.17 9.21 7.84
CA THR A 88 2.62 8.70 6.58
C THR A 88 2.33 9.85 5.61
N ALA A 89 1.79 10.98 6.07
CA ALA A 89 1.54 12.14 5.22
C ALA A 89 2.84 12.71 4.63
N ILE A 90 3.91 12.77 5.43
CA ILE A 90 5.24 13.19 4.95
C ILE A 90 5.78 12.20 3.91
N LEU A 91 5.68 10.90 4.17
CA LEU A 91 6.11 9.88 3.23
C LEU A 91 5.32 9.94 1.91
N LEU A 92 3.99 10.10 1.99
CA LEU A 92 3.16 10.25 0.79
C LEU A 92 3.54 11.50 -0.01
N LEU A 93 3.92 12.59 0.65
CA LEU A 93 4.37 13.80 -0.02
C LEU A 93 5.70 13.55 -0.77
N ILE A 94 6.63 12.82 -0.15
CA ILE A 94 7.92 12.46 -0.77
C ILE A 94 7.72 11.54 -1.98
N PHE A 95 6.83 10.56 -1.85
CA PHE A 95 6.56 9.56 -2.89
C PHE A 95 5.46 9.94 -3.88
N LYS A 96 4.91 11.15 -3.77
CA LYS A 96 3.78 11.62 -4.57
C LYS A 96 3.98 11.36 -6.07
N ASP A 97 5.11 11.76 -6.63
CA ASP A 97 5.36 11.67 -8.06
C ASP A 97 5.50 10.22 -8.53
N VAL A 98 6.10 9.37 -7.69
CA VAL A 98 6.20 7.92 -7.96
C VAL A 98 4.81 7.27 -7.96
N LEU A 99 3.96 7.63 -6.99
CA LEU A 99 2.58 7.12 -6.90
C LEU A 99 1.72 7.61 -8.07
N LEU A 100 1.86 8.89 -8.45
CA LEU A 100 1.18 9.43 -9.63
C LEU A 100 1.64 8.71 -10.89
N GLY A 101 2.95 8.50 -11.06
CA GLY A 101 3.50 7.73 -12.17
C GLY A 101 2.96 6.31 -12.23
N PHE A 102 2.89 5.62 -11.10
CA PHE A 102 2.36 4.26 -11.03
C PHE A 102 0.88 4.18 -11.45
N VAL A 103 0.02 5.05 -10.89
CA VAL A 103 -1.41 5.10 -11.24
C VAL A 103 -1.59 5.47 -12.71
N ALA A 104 -0.84 6.46 -13.19
CA ALA A 104 -0.85 6.87 -14.59
C ALA A 104 -0.41 5.75 -15.53
N GLY A 105 0.64 5.01 -15.18
CA GLY A 105 1.10 3.86 -15.96
C GLY A 105 0.04 2.78 -16.12
N ILE A 106 -0.68 2.45 -15.03
CA ILE A 106 -1.80 1.51 -15.09
C ILE A 106 -2.91 2.05 -16.02
N GLN A 107 -3.27 3.32 -15.89
CA GLN A 107 -4.31 3.93 -16.74
C GLN A 107 -3.91 3.95 -18.22
N LEU A 108 -2.66 4.27 -18.50
CA LEU A 108 -2.12 4.35 -19.86
C LEU A 108 -2.19 2.98 -20.55
N ILE A 109 -1.80 1.92 -19.85
CA ILE A 109 -1.85 0.54 -20.34
C ILE A 109 -3.29 0.03 -20.43
N ALA A 110 -4.11 0.23 -19.39
CA ALA A 110 -5.47 -0.28 -19.34
C ALA A 110 -6.38 0.35 -20.40
N ASN A 111 -6.20 1.64 -20.68
CA ASN A 111 -6.97 2.39 -21.67
C ASN A 111 -6.33 2.35 -23.06
N ARG A 112 -5.19 1.72 -23.24
CA ARG A 112 -4.42 1.67 -24.50
C ARG A 112 -4.22 3.06 -25.11
N MET A 113 -3.88 4.04 -24.26
CA MET A 113 -3.71 5.42 -24.70
C MET A 113 -2.44 5.58 -25.56
N VAL A 114 -1.42 4.81 -25.27
CA VAL A 114 -0.15 4.76 -26.01
C VAL A 114 0.35 3.32 -25.99
N ALA A 115 0.89 2.85 -27.10
CA ALA A 115 1.46 1.51 -27.24
C ALA A 115 2.91 1.57 -27.75
N PRO A 116 3.73 0.56 -27.48
CA PRO A 116 5.05 0.45 -28.11
C PRO A 116 4.92 0.44 -29.64
N GLY A 117 5.68 1.29 -30.30
CA GLY A 117 5.60 1.53 -31.75
C GLY A 117 4.77 2.73 -32.17
N ASP A 118 4.03 3.35 -31.25
CA ASP A 118 3.32 4.61 -31.55
C ASP A 118 4.34 5.75 -31.61
N TRP A 119 4.13 6.67 -32.54
CA TRP A 119 4.87 7.94 -32.58
C TRP A 119 4.19 8.95 -31.64
N ILE A 120 4.97 9.59 -30.79
CA ILE A 120 4.46 10.62 -29.89
C ILE A 120 5.39 11.84 -29.89
N GLU A 121 4.78 13.02 -29.76
CA GLU A 121 5.48 14.28 -29.57
C GLU A 121 5.12 14.88 -28.23
N VAL A 122 6.13 15.09 -27.36
CA VAL A 122 5.98 15.72 -26.04
C VAL A 122 7.06 16.78 -25.87
N PRO A 123 6.84 17.99 -26.35
CA PRO A 123 7.86 19.06 -26.42
C PRO A 123 8.46 19.41 -25.06
N GLN A 124 7.68 19.30 -23.97
CA GLN A 124 8.13 19.62 -22.61
C GLN A 124 9.28 18.70 -22.14
N TYR A 125 9.38 17.51 -22.71
CA TYR A 125 10.42 16.53 -22.38
C TYR A 125 11.44 16.36 -23.51
N GLY A 126 11.30 17.13 -24.59
CA GLY A 126 12.16 16.97 -25.77
C GLY A 126 12.00 15.59 -26.43
N ALA A 127 10.82 15.03 -26.36
CA ALA A 127 10.49 13.75 -26.98
C ALA A 127 9.73 13.99 -28.28
N ASP A 128 10.27 13.43 -29.37
CA ASP A 128 9.67 13.43 -30.71
C ASP A 128 10.15 12.16 -31.42
N GLY A 129 9.37 11.10 -31.37
CA GLY A 129 9.76 9.82 -31.92
C GLY A 129 8.88 8.64 -31.51
N ASP A 130 9.39 7.44 -31.70
CA ASP A 130 8.66 6.20 -31.47
C ASP A 130 8.80 5.73 -30.02
N VAL A 131 7.67 5.29 -29.45
CA VAL A 131 7.64 4.63 -28.13
C VAL A 131 8.31 3.27 -28.22
N THR A 132 9.40 3.09 -27.48
CA THR A 132 10.15 1.82 -27.48
C THR A 132 9.73 0.90 -26.34
N ASP A 133 9.37 1.46 -25.18
CA ASP A 133 9.05 0.69 -23.97
C ASP A 133 8.14 1.49 -23.05
N ILE A 134 7.20 0.78 -22.39
CA ILE A 134 6.28 1.36 -21.40
C ILE A 134 6.42 0.57 -20.11
N THR A 135 6.94 1.23 -19.07
CA THR A 135 7.00 0.69 -17.72
C THR A 135 5.88 1.28 -16.85
N LEU A 136 5.75 0.82 -15.61
CA LEU A 136 4.71 1.30 -14.70
C LEU A 136 4.82 2.79 -14.37
N THR A 137 6.01 3.37 -14.44
CA THR A 137 6.24 4.77 -14.03
C THR A 137 6.84 5.65 -15.11
N THR A 138 7.32 5.04 -16.20
CA THR A 138 8.00 5.77 -17.29
C THR A 138 7.69 5.19 -18.65
N VAL A 139 7.73 6.06 -19.68
CA VAL A 139 7.68 5.69 -21.09
C VAL A 139 8.99 6.12 -21.74
N LYS A 140 9.60 5.23 -22.52
CA LYS A 140 10.80 5.49 -23.29
C LYS A 140 10.45 5.80 -24.73
N VAL A 141 10.95 6.92 -25.24
CA VAL A 141 10.76 7.38 -26.62
C VAL A 141 12.11 7.44 -27.29
N GLN A 142 12.24 6.85 -28.45
CA GLN A 142 13.41 7.00 -29.31
C GLN A 142 13.16 8.13 -30.30
N ASN A 143 13.86 9.23 -30.09
CA ASN A 143 13.79 10.40 -30.96
C ASN A 143 14.43 10.12 -32.33
N TRP A 144 14.18 11.01 -33.30
CA TRP A 144 14.72 10.94 -34.65
C TRP A 144 16.25 11.00 -34.70
N ASP A 145 16.89 11.67 -33.74
CA ASP A 145 18.34 11.72 -33.58
C ASP A 145 18.94 10.49 -32.92
N LYS A 146 18.12 9.44 -32.67
CA LYS A 146 18.45 8.19 -31.98
C LYS A 146 18.73 8.35 -30.48
N THR A 147 18.46 9.49 -29.88
CA THR A 147 18.48 9.64 -28.42
C THR A 147 17.25 8.97 -27.82
N ILE A 148 17.40 8.48 -26.57
CA ILE A 148 16.28 7.91 -25.83
C ILE A 148 15.87 8.90 -24.74
N THR A 149 14.64 9.40 -24.84
CA THR A 149 14.03 10.24 -23.82
C THR A 149 13.13 9.40 -22.93
N THR A 150 13.24 9.58 -21.62
CA THR A 150 12.38 8.92 -20.64
C THR A 150 11.39 9.92 -20.07
N ILE A 151 10.10 9.64 -20.24
CA ILE A 151 8.99 10.50 -19.82
C ILE A 151 8.26 9.82 -18.66
N PRO A 152 8.01 10.53 -17.54
CA PRO A 152 7.13 10.00 -16.49
C PRO A 152 5.72 9.76 -17.03
N THR A 153 5.11 8.60 -16.72
CA THR A 153 3.78 8.22 -17.22
C THR A 153 2.69 9.24 -16.86
N TYR A 154 2.78 9.87 -15.68
CA TYR A 154 1.81 10.89 -15.27
C TYR A 154 1.82 12.14 -16.18
N ALA A 155 2.97 12.47 -16.77
CA ALA A 155 3.08 13.62 -17.66
C ALA A 155 2.30 13.40 -18.95
N LEU A 156 2.22 12.16 -19.44
CA LEU A 156 1.45 11.83 -20.63
C LEU A 156 -0.06 11.91 -20.40
N ILE A 157 -0.53 11.73 -19.16
CA ILE A 157 -1.97 11.88 -18.84
C ILE A 157 -2.34 13.34 -18.61
N LEU A 158 -1.42 14.17 -18.09
CA LEU A 158 -1.69 15.56 -17.74
C LEU A 158 -1.36 16.55 -18.85
N SER A 159 -0.62 16.14 -19.89
CA SER A 159 -0.21 17.01 -20.98
C SER A 159 -0.96 16.69 -22.28
N LEU A 160 -0.99 17.67 -23.20
CA LEU A 160 -1.39 17.44 -24.58
C LEU A 160 -0.32 16.59 -25.27
N ILE A 161 -0.73 15.46 -25.82
CA ILE A 161 0.11 14.57 -26.61
C ILE A 161 -0.39 14.63 -28.04
N HIS A 162 0.49 14.87 -29.01
CA HIS A 162 0.21 14.59 -30.41
C HIS A 162 0.58 13.14 -30.70
N ILE A 163 -0.38 12.38 -31.19
CA ILE A 163 -0.24 10.96 -31.58
C ILE A 163 -0.43 10.87 -33.10
#